data_7818d92402ad71fba377104d5960fe31
#
_entry.id   7818d92402ad71fba377104d5960fe31
#
_cell.length_a   1.000
_cell.length_b   1.000
_cell.length_c   1.000
_cell.angle_alpha   90.00
_cell.angle_beta   90.00
_cell.angle_gamma   90.00
#
_symmetry.space_group_name_H-M   'P 1'
#
loop_
_entity.id
_entity.type
_entity.pdbx_description
1 polymer ?
#
loop_
_entity_poly.entity_id
_entity_poly.type
_entity_poly.pdbx_seq_one_letter_code
_entity_poly.pdbx_strand_id
1 'polypeptide(L)'
;MGVHVSLSDLASIGSLVSGVAVLISLVFLYFQLRQVNAQVRQTERNQRSLINQGATARSIAANAWLSEPHMSAGFGKAMSEPDALSDVEVFQLAALLRNAMLGFQDSVVQHRSGLADDITLRHAEASLRFFLSVPAVRALYRMFASTYAPDLRTVVDRIIAETPENASIQMAAQLRDLLAERRIGSVTAQP
;
A
#
# COMPACT_ATOMS: atom_id res chain seq x y z
N MET A 1 74.92 -22.12 27.77
CA MET A 1 74.26 -22.79 26.65
C MET A 1 73.45 -21.72 25.90
N GLY A 2 73.96 -21.11 24.83
CA GLY A 2 73.25 -20.07 24.07
C GLY A 2 72.39 -20.76 23.02
N VAL A 3 71.11 -20.50 23.07
CA VAL A 3 70.15 -20.92 21.96
C VAL A 3 70.42 -20.05 20.76
N HIS A 4 71.11 -20.59 19.74
CA HIS A 4 71.25 -19.91 18.45
C HIS A 4 69.93 -20.07 17.65
N VAL A 5 69.07 -19.08 17.68
CA VAL A 5 67.89 -19.03 16.80
C VAL A 5 68.36 -18.72 15.39
N SER A 6 68.11 -19.60 14.44
CA SER A 6 68.50 -19.41 13.06
C SER A 6 67.52 -18.45 12.32
N LEU A 7 67.97 -17.78 11.26
CA LEU A 7 67.09 -16.94 10.39
C LEU A 7 65.90 -17.74 9.82
N SER A 8 66.11 -19.04 9.54
CA SER A 8 65.06 -19.95 9.10
C SER A 8 63.98 -20.24 10.15
N ASP A 9 64.38 -20.31 11.41
CA ASP A 9 63.41 -20.50 12.50
C ASP A 9 62.54 -19.26 12.69
N LEU A 10 63.14 -18.07 12.61
CA LEU A 10 62.40 -16.78 12.63
C LEU A 10 61.44 -16.64 11.42
N ALA A 11 61.84 -17.03 10.24
CA ALA A 11 61.00 -17.01 9.07
C ALA A 11 59.80 -17.98 9.18
N SER A 12 60.05 -19.18 9.74
CA SER A 12 58.98 -20.18 9.95
C SER A 12 57.96 -19.70 10.99
N ILE A 13 58.41 -19.10 12.08
CA ILE A 13 57.53 -18.50 13.10
C ILE A 13 56.73 -17.34 12.52
N GLY A 14 57.38 -16.47 11.70
CA GLY A 14 56.68 -15.35 11.02
C GLY A 14 55.60 -15.84 10.08
N SER A 15 55.85 -16.90 9.35
CA SER A 15 54.86 -17.53 8.42
C SER A 15 53.69 -18.12 9.20
N LEU A 16 53.96 -18.81 10.34
CA LEU A 16 52.91 -19.38 11.20
C LEU A 16 52.02 -18.28 11.78
N VAL A 17 52.62 -17.21 12.32
CA VAL A 17 51.90 -16.07 12.89
C VAL A 17 51.04 -15.38 11.82
N SER A 18 51.59 -15.20 10.64
CA SER A 18 50.83 -14.63 9.51
C SER A 18 49.65 -15.51 9.10
N GLY A 19 49.82 -16.82 9.02
CA GLY A 19 48.75 -17.77 8.75
C GLY A 19 47.61 -17.71 9.78
N VAL A 20 47.98 -17.68 11.08
CA VAL A 20 47.01 -17.55 12.18
C VAL A 20 46.29 -16.20 12.09
N ALA A 21 47.00 -15.10 11.83
CA ALA A 21 46.41 -13.78 11.71
C ALA A 21 45.39 -13.72 10.56
N VAL A 22 45.67 -14.35 9.41
CA VAL A 22 44.74 -14.47 8.27
C VAL A 22 43.50 -15.26 8.68
N LEU A 23 43.66 -16.40 9.38
CA LEU A 23 42.51 -17.19 9.83
C LEU A 23 41.62 -16.40 10.78
N ILE A 24 42.19 -15.68 11.74
CA ILE A 24 41.46 -14.82 12.68
C ILE A 24 40.71 -13.74 11.89
N SER A 25 41.34 -13.11 10.88
CA SER A 25 40.70 -12.08 10.04
C SER A 25 39.53 -12.65 9.24
N LEU A 26 39.65 -13.85 8.70
CA LEU A 26 38.57 -14.53 7.95
C LEU A 26 37.37 -14.86 8.87
N VAL A 27 37.65 -15.35 10.09
CA VAL A 27 36.61 -15.61 11.08
C VAL A 27 35.87 -14.31 11.45
N PHE A 28 36.66 -13.24 11.71
CA PHE A 28 36.09 -11.93 12.04
C PHE A 28 35.24 -11.40 10.86
N LEU A 29 35.70 -11.49 9.62
CA LEU A 29 34.98 -11.11 8.42
C LEU A 29 33.67 -11.92 8.27
N TYR A 30 33.71 -13.21 8.54
CA TYR A 30 32.50 -14.05 8.54
C TYR A 30 31.44 -13.54 9.52
N PHE A 31 31.83 -13.19 10.75
CA PHE A 31 30.90 -12.62 11.74
C PHE A 31 30.36 -11.25 11.29
N GLN A 32 31.21 -10.39 10.70
CA GLN A 32 30.77 -9.11 10.14
C GLN A 32 29.74 -9.31 9.04
N LEU A 33 29.99 -10.21 8.09
CA LEU A 33 29.04 -10.51 7.01
C LEU A 33 27.70 -11.04 7.57
N ARG A 34 27.74 -11.89 8.58
CA ARG A 34 26.54 -12.39 9.24
C ARG A 34 25.75 -11.26 9.91
N GLN A 35 26.43 -10.33 10.56
CA GLN A 35 25.82 -9.16 11.19
C GLN A 35 25.20 -8.22 10.15
N VAL A 36 25.91 -7.91 9.07
CA VAL A 36 25.40 -7.09 7.95
C VAL A 36 24.15 -7.72 7.35
N ASN A 37 24.15 -9.02 7.08
CA ASN A 37 22.99 -9.73 6.55
C ASN A 37 21.78 -9.68 7.52
N ALA A 38 22.01 -9.70 8.84
CA ALA A 38 20.94 -9.53 9.81
C ALA A 38 20.39 -8.10 9.81
N GLN A 39 21.26 -7.09 9.69
CA GLN A 39 20.85 -5.69 9.58
C GLN A 39 20.06 -5.41 8.31
N VAL A 40 20.47 -5.96 7.16
CA VAL A 40 19.75 -5.83 5.88
C VAL A 40 18.34 -6.37 6.03
N ARG A 41 18.17 -7.58 6.55
CA ARG A 41 16.84 -8.17 6.79
C ARG A 41 15.98 -7.35 7.76
N GLN A 42 16.59 -6.76 8.79
CA GLN A 42 15.89 -5.86 9.71
C GLN A 42 15.43 -4.59 9.00
N THR A 43 16.28 -3.99 8.16
CA THR A 43 15.96 -2.80 7.37
C THR A 43 14.81 -3.06 6.40
N GLU A 44 14.82 -4.19 5.68
CA GLU A 44 13.73 -4.59 4.79
C GLU A 44 12.39 -4.73 5.55
N ARG A 45 12.39 -5.37 6.73
CA ARG A 45 11.17 -5.48 7.56
C ARG A 45 10.66 -4.11 8.00
N ASN A 46 11.57 -3.22 8.42
CA ASN A 46 11.21 -1.86 8.83
C ASN A 46 10.64 -1.07 7.65
N GLN A 47 11.22 -1.17 6.45
CA GLN A 47 10.71 -0.52 5.24
C GLN A 47 9.30 -1.01 4.90
N ARG A 48 9.04 -2.32 4.89
CA ARG A 48 7.69 -2.88 4.67
C ARG A 48 6.68 -2.37 5.71
N SER A 49 7.08 -2.30 6.99
CA SER A 49 6.23 -1.76 8.05
C SER A 49 5.89 -0.29 7.82
N LEU A 50 6.86 0.55 7.44
CA LEU A 50 6.65 1.96 7.13
C LEU A 50 5.72 2.16 5.93
N ILE A 51 5.86 1.33 4.89
CA ILE A 51 4.99 1.35 3.71
C ILE A 51 3.55 1.04 4.09
N ASN A 52 3.33 -0.02 4.87
CA ASN A 52 1.99 -0.41 5.32
C ASN A 52 1.37 0.67 6.24
N GLN A 53 2.15 1.25 7.15
CA GLN A 53 1.70 2.38 7.97
C GLN A 53 1.33 3.60 7.12
N GLY A 54 2.13 3.92 6.11
CA GLY A 54 1.85 5.00 5.16
C GLY A 54 0.56 4.77 4.37
N ALA A 55 0.32 3.55 3.89
CA ALA A 55 -0.92 3.18 3.19
C ALA A 55 -2.14 3.31 4.12
N THR A 56 -2.04 2.81 5.36
CA THR A 56 -3.09 2.93 6.38
C THR A 56 -3.37 4.39 6.73
N ALA A 57 -2.34 5.20 6.94
CA ALA A 57 -2.49 6.62 7.26
C ALA A 57 -3.20 7.38 6.13
N ARG A 58 -2.88 7.10 4.85
CA ARG A 58 -3.59 7.69 3.70
C ARG A 58 -5.06 7.28 3.67
N SER A 59 -5.37 6.02 3.95
CA SER A 59 -6.76 5.53 4.01
C SER A 59 -7.55 6.20 5.13
N ILE A 60 -6.96 6.36 6.31
CA ILE A 60 -7.57 7.06 7.44
C ILE A 60 -7.83 8.53 7.07
N ALA A 61 -6.84 9.21 6.47
CA ALA A 61 -6.99 10.61 6.06
C ALA A 61 -8.10 10.78 5.00
N ALA A 62 -8.18 9.88 4.02
CA ALA A 62 -9.23 9.91 3.00
C ALA A 62 -10.63 9.67 3.61
N ASN A 63 -10.75 8.73 4.55
CA ASN A 63 -12.00 8.47 5.25
C ASN A 63 -12.40 9.63 6.17
N ALA A 64 -11.45 10.25 6.88
CA ALA A 64 -11.71 11.44 7.68
C ALA A 64 -12.24 12.58 6.81
N TRP A 65 -11.64 12.81 5.66
CA TRP A 65 -12.08 13.83 4.71
C TRP A 65 -13.49 13.56 4.17
N LEU A 66 -13.79 12.31 3.78
CA LEU A 66 -15.14 11.91 3.35
C LEU A 66 -16.19 12.01 4.47
N SER A 67 -15.76 11.97 5.74
CA SER A 67 -16.66 12.13 6.89
C SER A 67 -17.05 13.59 7.17
N GLU A 68 -16.37 14.56 6.56
CA GLU A 68 -16.76 15.96 6.62
C GLU A 68 -18.15 16.17 6.00
N PRO A 69 -19.09 16.89 6.68
CA PRO A 69 -20.48 16.99 6.23
C PRO A 69 -20.65 17.46 4.78
N HIS A 70 -19.85 18.45 4.35
CA HIS A 70 -19.90 18.97 2.98
C HIS A 70 -19.36 17.98 1.95
N MET A 71 -18.32 17.19 2.30
CA MET A 71 -17.76 16.17 1.42
C MET A 71 -18.69 14.97 1.28
N SER A 72 -19.29 14.51 2.38
CA SER A 72 -20.26 13.41 2.35
C SER A 72 -21.53 13.79 1.58
N ALA A 73 -22.01 15.05 1.69
CA ALA A 73 -23.12 15.54 0.91
C ALA A 73 -22.81 15.58 -0.59
N GLY A 74 -21.65 16.14 -0.99
CA GLY A 74 -21.19 16.16 -2.38
C GLY A 74 -20.98 14.75 -2.95
N PHE A 75 -20.41 13.84 -2.15
CA PHE A 75 -20.26 12.44 -2.56
C PHE A 75 -21.61 11.72 -2.70
N GLY A 76 -22.59 12.02 -1.83
CA GLY A 76 -23.96 11.54 -1.95
C GLY A 76 -24.63 11.99 -3.25
N LYS A 77 -24.51 13.27 -3.62
CA LYS A 77 -24.99 13.79 -4.92
C LYS A 77 -24.28 13.12 -6.10
N ALA A 78 -22.95 12.94 -6.00
CA ALA A 78 -22.17 12.27 -7.04
C ALA A 78 -22.67 10.85 -7.36
N MET A 79 -23.25 10.18 -6.35
CA MET A 79 -23.85 8.86 -6.49
C MET A 79 -25.26 8.89 -7.07
N SER A 80 -26.13 9.79 -6.60
CA SER A 80 -27.57 9.76 -6.89
C SER A 80 -28.03 10.81 -7.90
N GLU A 81 -27.41 11.98 -7.90
CA GLU A 81 -27.82 13.15 -8.67
C GLU A 81 -26.59 13.90 -9.22
N PRO A 82 -25.79 13.28 -10.11
CA PRO A 82 -24.52 13.88 -10.54
C PRO A 82 -24.68 15.25 -11.22
N ASP A 83 -25.82 15.50 -11.86
CA ASP A 83 -26.14 16.78 -12.51
C ASP A 83 -26.41 17.91 -11.50
N ALA A 84 -26.66 17.60 -10.22
CA ALA A 84 -26.87 18.57 -9.16
C ALA A 84 -25.58 19.01 -8.46
N LEU A 85 -24.41 18.54 -8.91
CA LEU A 85 -23.13 18.93 -8.36
C LEU A 85 -22.78 20.38 -8.69
N SER A 86 -22.40 21.15 -7.68
CA SER A 86 -21.81 22.48 -7.87
C SER A 86 -20.34 22.38 -8.33
N ASP A 87 -19.81 23.45 -8.93
CA ASP A 87 -18.41 23.51 -9.35
C ASP A 87 -17.44 23.20 -8.20
N VAL A 88 -17.75 23.65 -6.98
CA VAL A 88 -16.91 23.36 -5.78
C VAL A 88 -16.93 21.86 -5.48
N GLU A 89 -18.08 21.21 -5.51
CA GLU A 89 -18.20 19.77 -5.28
C GLU A 89 -17.49 18.96 -6.37
N VAL A 90 -17.55 19.40 -7.64
CA VAL A 90 -16.80 18.80 -8.74
C VAL A 90 -15.29 18.91 -8.49
N PHE A 91 -14.78 20.07 -8.07
CA PHE A 91 -13.36 20.25 -7.72
C PHE A 91 -12.93 19.35 -6.55
N GLN A 92 -13.76 19.24 -5.54
CA GLN A 92 -13.51 18.37 -4.38
C GLN A 92 -13.46 16.90 -4.80
N LEU A 93 -14.38 16.44 -5.63
CA LEU A 93 -14.38 15.08 -6.18
C LEU A 93 -13.17 14.81 -7.08
N ALA A 94 -12.75 15.79 -7.88
CA ALA A 94 -11.55 15.67 -8.70
C ALA A 94 -10.29 15.55 -7.84
N ALA A 95 -10.18 16.29 -6.74
CA ALA A 95 -9.09 16.19 -5.78
C ALA A 95 -9.09 14.82 -5.07
N LEU A 96 -10.27 14.32 -4.68
CA LEU A 96 -10.44 12.99 -4.10
C LEU A 96 -9.98 11.89 -5.06
N LEU A 97 -10.45 11.93 -6.31
CA LEU A 97 -10.03 10.99 -7.36
C LEU A 97 -8.51 11.03 -7.56
N ARG A 98 -7.92 12.22 -7.66
CA ARG A 98 -6.46 12.38 -7.81
C ARG A 98 -5.70 11.73 -6.66
N ASN A 99 -6.14 11.94 -5.42
CA ASN A 99 -5.52 11.33 -4.24
C ASN A 99 -5.65 9.80 -4.26
N ALA A 100 -6.83 9.27 -4.64
CA ALA A 100 -7.05 7.84 -4.78
C ALA A 100 -6.15 7.23 -5.87
N MET A 101 -6.01 7.89 -7.02
CA MET A 101 -5.14 7.46 -8.11
C MET A 101 -3.66 7.46 -7.74
N LEU A 102 -3.18 8.51 -7.05
CA LEU A 102 -1.80 8.58 -6.56
C LEU A 102 -1.51 7.49 -5.53
N GLY A 103 -2.43 7.25 -4.60
CA GLY A 103 -2.31 6.18 -3.61
C GLY A 103 -2.30 4.79 -4.25
N PHE A 104 -3.13 4.56 -5.26
CA PHE A 104 -3.15 3.31 -6.02
C PHE A 104 -1.86 3.11 -6.83
N GLN A 105 -1.39 4.15 -7.53
CA GLN A 105 -0.12 4.13 -8.27
C GLN A 105 1.05 3.78 -7.34
N ASP A 106 1.12 4.40 -6.17
CA ASP A 106 2.14 4.10 -5.15
C ASP A 106 2.08 2.62 -4.73
N SER A 107 0.88 2.09 -4.46
CA SER A 107 0.68 0.67 -4.11
C SER A 107 1.16 -0.28 -5.22
N VAL A 108 0.89 0.04 -6.49
CA VAL A 108 1.36 -0.74 -7.65
C VAL A 108 2.88 -0.73 -7.75
N VAL A 109 3.52 0.44 -7.59
CA VAL A 109 4.98 0.58 -7.64
C VAL A 109 5.63 -0.22 -6.51
N GLN A 110 5.12 -0.11 -5.30
CA GLN A 110 5.65 -0.83 -4.13
C GLN A 110 5.48 -2.34 -4.26
N HIS A 111 4.35 -2.80 -4.79
CA HIS A 111 4.13 -4.22 -5.07
C HIS A 111 5.11 -4.75 -6.12
N ARG A 112 5.30 -4.04 -7.24
CA ARG A 112 6.29 -4.39 -8.27
C ARG A 112 7.72 -4.44 -7.74
N SER A 113 8.03 -3.62 -6.75
CA SER A 113 9.34 -3.59 -6.08
C SER A 113 9.48 -4.66 -4.98
N GLY A 114 8.47 -5.51 -4.75
CA GLY A 114 8.48 -6.54 -3.71
C GLY A 114 8.37 -5.99 -2.27
N LEU A 115 8.05 -4.70 -2.12
CA LEU A 115 7.93 -4.02 -0.83
C LEU A 115 6.52 -4.12 -0.24
N ALA A 116 5.48 -4.22 -1.08
CA ALA A 116 4.11 -4.49 -0.68
C ALA A 116 3.68 -5.90 -1.11
N ASP A 117 2.86 -6.55 -0.30
CA ASP A 117 2.30 -7.87 -0.61
C ASP A 117 1.01 -7.77 -1.45
N ASP A 118 0.52 -8.93 -1.91
CA ASP A 118 -0.71 -9.04 -2.70
C ASP A 118 -1.95 -8.56 -1.94
N ILE A 119 -1.95 -8.66 -0.60
CA ILE A 119 -3.09 -8.23 0.22
C ILE A 119 -3.18 -6.72 0.19
N THR A 120 -2.07 -6.03 0.36
CA THR A 120 -1.98 -4.58 0.29
C THR A 120 -2.44 -4.05 -1.08
N LEU A 121 -2.00 -4.68 -2.17
CA LEU A 121 -2.42 -4.30 -3.51
C LEU A 121 -3.93 -4.53 -3.72
N ARG A 122 -4.47 -5.69 -3.31
CA ARG A 122 -5.91 -5.97 -3.40
C ARG A 122 -6.76 -4.97 -2.60
N HIS A 123 -6.31 -4.54 -1.42
CA HIS A 123 -7.01 -3.52 -0.64
C HIS A 123 -7.01 -2.15 -1.36
N ALA A 124 -5.89 -1.77 -1.96
CA ALA A 124 -5.82 -0.55 -2.77
C ALA A 124 -6.74 -0.63 -3.99
N GLU A 125 -6.78 -1.77 -4.67
CA GLU A 125 -7.69 -2.03 -5.79
C GLU A 125 -9.16 -1.99 -5.37
N ALA A 126 -9.52 -2.62 -4.25
CA ALA A 126 -10.88 -2.59 -3.71
C ALA A 126 -11.33 -1.16 -3.35
N SER A 127 -10.45 -0.37 -2.76
CA SER A 127 -10.72 1.04 -2.46
C SER A 127 -10.96 1.85 -3.75
N LEU A 128 -10.13 1.63 -4.76
CA LEU A 128 -10.31 2.31 -6.05
C LEU A 128 -11.59 1.87 -6.76
N ARG A 129 -11.98 0.58 -6.70
CA ARG A 129 -13.26 0.06 -7.19
C ARG A 129 -14.44 0.80 -6.57
N PHE A 130 -14.41 1.03 -5.26
CA PHE A 130 -15.46 1.76 -4.56
C PHE A 130 -15.64 3.17 -5.14
N PHE A 131 -14.57 3.93 -5.32
CA PHE A 131 -14.63 5.25 -5.93
C PHE A 131 -15.10 5.22 -7.39
N LEU A 132 -14.58 4.30 -8.19
CA LEU A 132 -14.93 4.15 -9.61
C LEU A 132 -16.31 3.54 -9.82
N SER A 133 -17.02 3.07 -8.80
CA SER A 133 -18.42 2.70 -8.89
C SER A 133 -19.35 3.92 -8.92
N VAL A 134 -18.85 5.11 -8.57
CA VAL A 134 -19.61 6.37 -8.56
C VAL A 134 -19.59 6.99 -9.97
N PRO A 135 -20.75 7.24 -10.62
CA PRO A 135 -20.80 7.72 -12.00
C PRO A 135 -20.02 9.02 -12.25
N ALA A 136 -20.17 10.02 -11.37
CA ALA A 136 -19.44 11.29 -11.48
C ALA A 136 -17.92 11.11 -11.37
N VAL A 137 -17.46 10.25 -10.46
CA VAL A 137 -16.01 9.96 -10.31
C VAL A 137 -15.45 9.24 -11.53
N ARG A 138 -16.24 8.34 -12.14
CA ARG A 138 -15.87 7.66 -13.39
C ARG A 138 -15.80 8.62 -14.58
N ALA A 139 -16.71 9.60 -14.65
CA ALA A 139 -16.66 10.66 -15.66
C ALA A 139 -15.40 11.53 -15.47
N LEU A 140 -15.09 11.93 -14.25
CA LEU A 140 -13.86 12.66 -13.94
C LEU A 140 -12.61 11.88 -14.32
N TYR A 141 -12.54 10.57 -14.03
CA TYR A 141 -11.43 9.74 -14.49
C TYR A 141 -11.25 9.82 -16.01
N ARG A 142 -12.33 9.69 -16.78
CA ARG A 142 -12.27 9.77 -18.27
C ARG A 142 -11.71 11.11 -18.74
N MET A 143 -12.08 12.23 -18.09
CA MET A 143 -11.55 13.56 -18.40
C MET A 143 -10.04 13.66 -18.18
N PHE A 144 -9.53 13.05 -17.12
CA PHE A 144 -8.13 13.15 -16.73
C PHE A 144 -7.29 11.93 -17.13
N ALA A 145 -7.86 10.92 -17.79
CA ALA A 145 -7.19 9.67 -18.11
C ALA A 145 -5.86 9.85 -18.84
N SER A 146 -5.76 10.83 -19.75
CA SER A 146 -4.54 11.13 -20.52
C SER A 146 -3.38 11.62 -19.64
N THR A 147 -3.63 12.09 -18.42
CA THR A 147 -2.61 12.58 -17.51
C THR A 147 -1.92 11.45 -16.73
N TYR A 148 -2.47 10.24 -16.73
CA TYR A 148 -1.91 9.09 -16.03
C TYR A 148 -1.04 8.24 -16.95
N ALA A 149 -0.08 7.53 -16.37
CA ALA A 149 0.81 6.62 -17.12
C ALA A 149 0.01 5.52 -17.84
N PRO A 150 0.42 5.10 -19.05
CA PRO A 150 -0.34 4.13 -19.87
C PRO A 150 -0.62 2.81 -19.16
N ASP A 151 0.35 2.26 -18.45
CA ASP A 151 0.22 1.00 -17.70
C ASP A 151 -0.74 1.13 -16.51
N LEU A 152 -0.76 2.29 -15.83
CA LEU A 152 -1.75 2.58 -14.79
C LEU A 152 -3.17 2.66 -15.38
N ARG A 153 -3.33 3.35 -16.53
CA ARG A 153 -4.62 3.43 -17.24
C ARG A 153 -5.15 2.05 -17.58
N THR A 154 -4.32 1.17 -18.12
CA THR A 154 -4.73 -0.20 -18.46
C THR A 154 -5.31 -0.94 -17.26
N VAL A 155 -4.70 -0.80 -16.08
CA VAL A 155 -5.22 -1.42 -14.86
C VAL A 155 -6.53 -0.78 -14.41
N VAL A 156 -6.62 0.55 -14.44
CA VAL A 156 -7.84 1.27 -14.02
C VAL A 156 -8.99 1.02 -14.99
N ASP A 157 -8.75 0.97 -16.30
CA ASP A 157 -9.77 0.66 -17.32
C ASP A 157 -10.31 -0.77 -17.13
N ARG A 158 -9.46 -1.73 -16.76
CA ARG A 158 -9.89 -3.08 -16.37
C ARG A 158 -10.79 -3.04 -15.13
N ILE A 159 -10.40 -2.31 -14.10
CA ILE A 159 -11.19 -2.15 -12.87
C ILE A 159 -12.57 -1.56 -13.20
N ILE A 160 -12.63 -0.55 -14.07
CA ILE A 160 -13.88 0.07 -14.52
C ILE A 160 -14.76 -0.95 -15.26
N ALA A 161 -14.17 -1.75 -16.16
CA ALA A 161 -14.91 -2.76 -16.91
C ALA A 161 -15.52 -3.84 -16.02
N GLU A 162 -14.83 -4.21 -14.94
CA GLU A 162 -15.25 -5.22 -13.97
C GLU A 162 -16.18 -4.68 -12.87
N THR A 163 -16.30 -3.34 -12.74
CA THR A 163 -17.06 -2.71 -11.65
C THR A 163 -18.38 -2.16 -12.19
N PRO A 164 -19.53 -2.66 -11.74
CA PRO A 164 -20.83 -2.08 -12.13
C PRO A 164 -20.92 -0.61 -11.69
N GLU A 165 -21.53 0.23 -12.54
CA GLU A 165 -21.92 1.57 -12.11
C GLU A 165 -22.96 1.44 -10.98
N ASN A 166 -22.89 2.37 -10.02
CA ASN A 166 -23.81 2.41 -8.87
C ASN A 166 -23.68 1.23 -7.88
N ALA A 167 -22.60 0.44 -7.92
CA ALA A 167 -22.40 -0.63 -6.96
C ALA A 167 -22.41 -0.14 -5.49
N SER A 168 -21.95 1.09 -5.24
CA SER A 168 -22.02 1.76 -3.93
C SER A 168 -23.45 2.07 -3.47
N ILE A 169 -24.34 2.44 -4.40
CA ILE A 169 -25.76 2.66 -4.12
C ILE A 169 -26.46 1.34 -3.80
N GLN A 170 -26.16 0.29 -4.56
CA GLN A 170 -26.70 -1.06 -4.33
C GLN A 170 -26.28 -1.58 -2.96
N MET A 171 -25.04 -1.34 -2.51
CA MET A 171 -24.59 -1.70 -1.16
C MET A 171 -25.38 -0.99 -0.07
N ALA A 172 -25.69 0.30 -0.23
CA ALA A 172 -26.50 1.05 0.72
C ALA A 172 -27.97 0.55 0.76
N ALA A 173 -28.53 0.13 -0.38
CA ALA A 173 -29.85 -0.49 -0.45
C ALA A 173 -29.85 -1.84 0.27
N GLN A 174 -28.90 -2.72 -0.03
CA GLN A 174 -28.74 -4.02 0.63
C GLN A 174 -28.62 -3.90 2.16
N LEU A 175 -27.85 -2.90 2.64
CA LEU A 175 -27.74 -2.65 4.08
C LEU A 175 -29.10 -2.29 4.70
N ARG A 176 -29.90 -1.43 4.03
CA ARG A 176 -31.24 -1.08 4.53
C ARG A 176 -32.16 -2.29 4.59
N ASP A 177 -32.11 -3.15 3.59
CA ASP A 177 -32.91 -4.38 3.51
C ASP A 177 -32.54 -5.33 4.67
N LEU A 178 -31.24 -5.55 4.91
CA LEU A 178 -30.75 -6.36 6.03
C LEU A 178 -31.15 -5.80 7.40
N LEU A 179 -31.18 -4.48 7.54
CA LEU A 179 -31.62 -3.83 8.79
C LEU A 179 -33.15 -3.91 8.96
N ALA A 180 -33.93 -3.87 7.88
CA ALA A 180 -35.37 -4.04 7.91
C ALA A 180 -35.76 -5.50 8.30
N GLU A 181 -35.09 -6.50 7.72
CA GLU A 181 -35.29 -7.92 8.09
C GLU A 181 -35.03 -8.18 9.57
N ARG A 182 -33.96 -7.60 10.13
CA ARG A 182 -33.68 -7.70 11.58
C ARG A 182 -34.79 -7.11 12.45
N ARG A 183 -35.39 -5.98 12.04
CA ARG A 183 -36.51 -5.37 12.79
C ARG A 183 -37.74 -6.27 12.80
N ILE A 184 -38.06 -6.91 11.69
CA ILE A 184 -39.20 -7.84 11.59
C ILE A 184 -38.96 -9.08 12.45
N GLY A 185 -37.75 -9.67 12.40
CA GLY A 185 -37.41 -10.84 13.21
C GLY A 185 -37.40 -10.58 14.73
N SER A 186 -37.11 -9.36 15.17
CA SER A 186 -37.14 -9.00 16.60
C SER A 186 -38.57 -8.76 17.14
N VAL A 187 -39.53 -8.37 16.29
CA VAL A 187 -40.95 -8.17 16.68
C VAL A 187 -41.67 -9.52 16.77
N THR A 188 -41.30 -10.50 15.98
CA THR A 188 -41.92 -11.85 16.01
C THR A 188 -41.36 -12.77 17.09
N ALA A 189 -40.28 -12.38 17.78
CA ALA A 189 -39.60 -13.15 18.82
C ALA A 189 -39.99 -12.71 20.28
N GLN A 190 -40.94 -11.81 20.43
CA GLN A 190 -41.52 -11.52 21.75
C GLN A 190 -42.72 -12.42 22.02
N PRO A 191 -42.67 -13.28 23.07
CA PRO A 191 -43.76 -14.17 23.45
C PRO A 191 -44.95 -13.41 24.07
#